data_df83f46164872419e485c8fd4703ad0d
#
_entry.id   df83f46164872419e485c8fd4703ad0d
#
_cell.length_a   1.000
_cell.length_b   1.000
_cell.length_c   1.000
_cell.angle_alpha   90.00
_cell.angle_beta   90.00
_cell.angle_gamma   90.00
#
_symmetry.space_group_name_H-M   'P 1'
#
loop_
_entity.id
_entity.type
_entity.pdbx_description
1 polymer ?
#
loop_
_entity_poly.entity_id
_entity_poly.type
_entity_poly.pdbx_seq_one_letter_code
_entity_poly.pdbx_strand_id
1 'polypeptide(L)'
;LIKLNCFKNGKDEAIGVSDEVEKIKKKYSLNNIAILVRAIFQTREFEERFLKIGMPYRILGGIKFYERAEIKDCIAYLRLIYQEKDDLAFERIVNNPKRSIGDSSIKIIHEYSKKNKISLEYSARKMIEKNLIKPKTKIGLSIFLDLISKWRNDLKIKKFNHVKLLQTLLDESG
;
A
#
# COMPACT_ATOMS: atom_id res chain seq x y z
N LEU A 1 -1.47 26.55 -32.29
CA LEU A 1 -2.44 25.63 -32.89
C LEU A 1 -2.93 24.66 -31.83
N ILE A 2 -4.25 24.59 -31.62
CA ILE A 2 -4.88 23.60 -30.76
C ILE A 2 -5.03 22.30 -31.55
N LYS A 3 -4.60 21.17 -30.98
CA LYS A 3 -4.82 19.84 -31.55
C LYS A 3 -5.82 19.10 -30.67
N LEU A 4 -6.81 18.45 -31.28
CA LEU A 4 -7.74 17.57 -30.61
C LEU A 4 -7.38 16.11 -30.92
N ASN A 5 -7.15 15.33 -29.88
CA ASN A 5 -6.90 13.89 -30.00
C ASN A 5 -7.96 13.12 -29.21
N CYS A 6 -8.37 11.97 -29.73
CA CYS A 6 -9.31 11.09 -29.06
C CYS A 6 -8.62 9.74 -28.81
N PHE A 7 -8.76 9.20 -27.59
CA PHE A 7 -8.16 7.94 -27.17
C PHE A 7 -9.24 6.97 -26.69
N LYS A 8 -8.98 5.65 -26.79
CA LYS A 8 -9.94 4.63 -26.39
C LYS A 8 -10.11 4.51 -24.88
N ASN A 9 -9.05 4.78 -24.13
CA ASN A 9 -9.01 4.68 -22.68
C ASN A 9 -7.86 5.54 -22.12
N GLY A 10 -7.79 5.68 -20.78
CA GLY A 10 -6.77 6.50 -20.11
C GLY A 10 -5.34 6.02 -20.33
N LYS A 11 -5.11 4.72 -20.53
CA LYS A 11 -3.76 4.19 -20.83
C LYS A 11 -3.28 4.64 -22.20
N ASP A 12 -4.13 4.54 -23.20
CA ASP A 12 -3.82 4.99 -24.56
C ASP A 12 -3.61 6.50 -24.57
N GLU A 13 -4.40 7.25 -23.79
CA GLU A 13 -4.20 8.69 -23.61
C GLU A 13 -2.83 8.99 -22.99
N ALA A 14 -2.47 8.33 -21.88
CA ALA A 14 -1.19 8.52 -21.22
C ALA A 14 -0.01 8.17 -22.14
N ILE A 15 -0.12 7.15 -22.99
CA ILE A 15 0.88 6.80 -23.99
C ILE A 15 0.98 7.92 -25.03
N GLY A 16 -0.14 8.30 -25.65
CA GLY A 16 -0.12 9.32 -26.70
C GLY A 16 0.40 10.68 -26.24
N VAL A 17 -0.01 11.11 -25.03
CA VAL A 17 0.49 12.35 -24.42
C VAL A 17 1.98 12.24 -24.08
N SER A 18 2.43 11.11 -23.50
CA SER A 18 3.86 10.94 -23.19
C SER A 18 4.74 10.94 -24.45
N ASP A 19 4.28 10.33 -25.52
CA ASP A 19 4.99 10.33 -26.80
C ASP A 19 5.10 11.75 -27.39
N GLU A 20 4.05 12.56 -27.22
CA GLU A 20 4.09 13.96 -27.62
C GLU A 20 5.05 14.77 -26.72
N VAL A 21 5.05 14.54 -25.40
CA VAL A 21 6.03 15.14 -24.47
C VAL A 21 7.45 14.76 -24.88
N GLU A 22 7.71 13.51 -25.26
CA GLU A 22 9.04 13.08 -25.76
C GLU A 22 9.51 13.81 -27.01
N LYS A 23 8.60 14.15 -27.92
CA LYS A 23 8.92 14.99 -29.09
C LYS A 23 9.21 16.43 -28.70
N ILE A 24 8.37 16.99 -27.82
CA ILE A 24 8.45 18.39 -27.41
C ILE A 24 9.67 18.66 -26.52
N LYS A 25 10.09 17.70 -25.67
CA LYS A 25 11.28 17.87 -24.80
C LYS A 25 12.58 18.13 -25.56
N LYS A 26 12.64 17.80 -26.85
CA LYS A 26 13.78 18.15 -27.71
C LYS A 26 13.90 19.65 -27.93
N LYS A 27 12.81 20.39 -27.79
CA LYS A 27 12.74 21.83 -28.07
C LYS A 27 12.51 22.64 -26.77
N TYR A 28 11.81 22.09 -25.80
CA TYR A 28 11.43 22.76 -24.55
C TYR A 28 11.91 21.97 -23.34
N SER A 29 12.33 22.65 -22.28
CA SER A 29 12.60 22.01 -20.99
C SER A 29 11.35 21.36 -20.43
N LEU A 30 11.48 20.20 -19.76
CA LEU A 30 10.36 19.54 -19.07
C LEU A 30 9.68 20.45 -18.04
N ASN A 31 10.42 21.39 -17.44
CA ASN A 31 9.86 22.36 -16.49
C ASN A 31 8.85 23.35 -17.14
N ASN A 32 8.86 23.44 -18.46
CA ASN A 32 7.96 24.30 -19.24
C ASN A 32 6.80 23.51 -19.87
N ILE A 33 6.66 22.23 -19.54
CA ILE A 33 5.59 21.36 -20.03
C ILE A 33 4.67 21.02 -18.85
N ALA A 34 3.37 21.25 -19.02
CA ALA A 34 2.36 20.91 -18.03
C ALA A 34 1.26 20.06 -18.65
N ILE A 35 0.83 19.03 -17.93
CA ILE A 35 -0.35 18.23 -18.26
C ILE A 35 -1.44 18.60 -17.24
N LEU A 36 -2.56 19.10 -17.75
CA LEU A 36 -3.69 19.47 -16.91
C LEU A 36 -4.71 18.34 -16.91
N VAL A 37 -5.11 17.89 -15.72
CA VAL A 37 -6.14 16.86 -15.54
C VAL A 37 -7.33 17.46 -14.79
N ARG A 38 -8.52 17.01 -15.12
CA ARG A 38 -9.74 17.48 -14.44
C ARG A 38 -9.88 16.87 -13.04
N ALA A 39 -9.45 15.63 -12.85
CA ALA A 39 -9.57 14.90 -11.60
C ALA A 39 -8.27 14.16 -11.27
N ILE A 40 -7.92 14.11 -9.98
CA ILE A 40 -6.66 13.54 -9.48
C ILE A 40 -6.50 12.05 -9.88
N PHE A 41 -7.59 11.27 -9.94
CA PHE A 41 -7.49 9.87 -10.32
C PHE A 41 -6.94 9.65 -11.74
N GLN A 42 -7.08 10.64 -12.63
CA GLN A 42 -6.55 10.58 -13.99
C GLN A 42 -5.00 10.64 -14.02
N THR A 43 -4.37 11.16 -12.96
CA THR A 43 -2.88 11.21 -12.90
C THR A 43 -2.25 9.83 -12.86
N ARG A 44 -2.97 8.81 -12.39
CA ARG A 44 -2.44 7.45 -12.20
C ARG A 44 -1.84 6.87 -13.48
N GLU A 45 -2.56 6.93 -14.59
CA GLU A 45 -2.11 6.36 -15.87
C GLU A 45 -0.87 7.09 -16.39
N PHE A 46 -0.80 8.41 -16.18
CA PHE A 46 0.39 9.22 -16.52
C PHE A 46 1.58 8.87 -15.61
N GLU A 47 1.36 8.72 -14.30
CA GLU A 47 2.40 8.34 -13.35
C GLU A 47 2.99 6.97 -13.70
N GLU A 48 2.13 5.95 -13.94
CA GLU A 48 2.55 4.61 -14.34
C GLU A 48 3.38 4.65 -15.64
N ARG A 49 2.94 5.43 -16.64
CA ARG A 49 3.64 5.57 -17.91
C ARG A 49 4.99 6.26 -17.73
N PHE A 50 5.05 7.37 -17.01
CA PHE A 50 6.28 8.13 -16.80
C PHE A 50 7.32 7.34 -16.00
N LEU A 51 6.89 6.59 -14.98
CA LEU A 51 7.76 5.67 -14.24
C LEU A 51 8.34 4.60 -15.17
N LYS A 52 7.49 4.01 -16.03
CA LYS A 52 7.91 2.95 -16.96
C LYS A 52 8.96 3.43 -17.99
N ILE A 53 8.85 4.67 -18.47
CA ILE A 53 9.78 5.24 -19.45
C ILE A 53 10.91 6.06 -18.81
N GLY A 54 10.98 6.13 -17.48
CA GLY A 54 11.99 6.91 -16.76
C GLY A 54 11.88 8.42 -16.95
N MET A 55 10.70 8.94 -17.28
CA MET A 55 10.48 10.37 -17.46
C MET A 55 10.24 11.06 -16.11
N PRO A 56 11.06 12.06 -15.72
CA PRO A 56 10.83 12.79 -14.48
C PRO A 56 9.56 13.64 -14.55
N TYR A 57 8.76 13.62 -13.47
CA TYR A 57 7.53 14.39 -13.37
C TYR A 57 7.29 14.85 -11.92
N ARG A 58 6.38 15.82 -11.76
CA ARG A 58 5.91 16.31 -10.48
C ARG A 58 4.41 16.53 -10.54
N ILE A 59 3.67 15.99 -9.56
CA ILE A 59 2.23 16.25 -9.40
C ILE A 59 2.06 17.50 -8.55
N LEU A 60 1.25 18.43 -9.05
CA LEU A 60 0.86 19.65 -8.34
C LEU A 60 -0.61 19.54 -7.89
N GLY A 61 -0.87 19.82 -6.63
CA GLY A 61 -2.23 19.84 -6.09
C GLY A 61 -2.86 18.47 -5.79
N GLY A 62 -2.08 17.37 -5.86
CA GLY A 62 -2.56 16.02 -5.55
C GLY A 62 -1.59 15.23 -4.67
N ILE A 63 -2.12 14.18 -4.01
CA ILE A 63 -1.30 13.20 -3.29
C ILE A 63 -0.72 12.24 -4.32
N LYS A 64 0.59 12.04 -4.31
CA LYS A 64 1.27 11.05 -5.17
C LYS A 64 0.65 9.67 -4.97
N PHE A 65 0.62 8.85 -6.02
CA PHE A 65 0.02 7.51 -5.98
C PHE A 65 0.48 6.70 -4.76
N TYR A 66 1.78 6.64 -4.51
CA TYR A 66 2.35 5.90 -3.38
C TYR A 66 2.14 6.56 -2.00
N GLU A 67 1.63 7.79 -1.96
CA GLU A 67 1.30 8.50 -0.71
C GLU A 67 -0.15 8.31 -0.30
N ARG A 68 -0.98 7.72 -1.15
CA ARG A 68 -2.39 7.40 -0.86
C ARG A 68 -2.48 6.41 0.30
N ALA A 69 -3.48 6.59 1.15
CA ALA A 69 -3.65 5.77 2.35
C ALA A 69 -3.76 4.28 2.03
N GLU A 70 -4.60 3.92 1.06
CA GLU A 70 -4.82 2.54 0.62
C GLU A 70 -3.55 1.88 0.09
N ILE A 71 -2.71 2.63 -0.62
CA ILE A 71 -1.43 2.12 -1.14
C ILE A 71 -0.42 1.92 0.01
N LYS A 72 -0.36 2.85 0.94
CA LYS A 72 0.48 2.70 2.15
C LYS A 72 0.03 1.51 3.00
N ASP A 73 -1.27 1.22 3.05
CA ASP A 73 -1.81 0.07 3.77
C ASP A 73 -1.38 -1.23 3.10
N CYS A 74 -1.50 -1.35 1.77
CA CYS A 74 -1.00 -2.50 1.01
C CYS A 74 0.50 -2.72 1.22
N ILE A 75 1.29 -1.63 1.16
CA ILE A 75 2.74 -1.70 1.42
C ILE A 75 3.02 -2.15 2.86
N ALA A 76 2.25 -1.69 3.84
CA ALA A 76 2.42 -2.10 5.23
C ALA A 76 2.12 -3.60 5.44
N TYR A 77 1.10 -4.16 4.75
CA TYR A 77 0.89 -5.61 4.73
C TYR A 77 2.09 -6.36 4.19
N LEU A 78 2.62 -5.97 3.02
CA LEU A 78 3.80 -6.61 2.43
C LEU A 78 5.02 -6.51 3.34
N ARG A 79 5.25 -5.34 3.95
CA ARG A 79 6.34 -5.12 4.90
C ARG A 79 6.23 -6.04 6.11
N LEU A 80 5.05 -6.16 6.72
CA LEU A 80 4.84 -7.01 7.89
C LEU A 80 5.00 -8.50 7.55
N ILE A 81 4.60 -8.93 6.34
CA ILE A 81 4.82 -10.30 5.87
C ILE A 81 6.32 -10.59 5.73
N TYR A 82 7.08 -9.65 5.19
CA TYR A 82 8.52 -9.82 4.96
C TYR A 82 9.36 -9.62 6.24
N GLN A 83 8.97 -8.69 7.12
CA GLN A 83 9.69 -8.33 8.35
C GLN A 83 8.80 -8.56 9.59
N GLU A 84 9.07 -9.62 10.34
CA GLU A 84 8.27 -10.00 11.53
C GLU A 84 8.31 -9.00 12.69
N LYS A 85 9.24 -8.04 12.66
CA LYS A 85 9.44 -7.03 13.71
C LYS A 85 9.11 -5.61 13.24
N ASP A 86 8.34 -5.46 12.17
CA ASP A 86 7.92 -4.14 11.69
C ASP A 86 6.71 -3.63 12.46
N ASP A 87 6.97 -3.07 13.62
CA ASP A 87 5.93 -2.56 14.54
C ASP A 87 5.11 -1.42 13.91
N LEU A 88 5.72 -0.57 13.06
CA LEU A 88 5.01 0.49 12.37
C LEU A 88 4.02 -0.07 11.33
N ALA A 89 4.44 -1.08 10.59
CA ALA A 89 3.55 -1.76 9.65
C ALA A 89 2.42 -2.47 10.39
N PHE A 90 2.72 -3.18 11.49
CA PHE A 90 1.72 -3.84 12.33
C PHE A 90 0.67 -2.85 12.83
N GLU A 91 1.09 -1.75 13.46
CA GLU A 91 0.19 -0.73 14.02
C GLU A 91 -0.73 -0.15 12.96
N ARG A 92 -0.20 0.09 11.76
CA ARG A 92 -0.96 0.66 10.65
C ARG A 92 -2.10 -0.24 10.18
N ILE A 93 -1.90 -1.57 10.12
CA ILE A 93 -2.83 -2.48 9.46
C ILE A 93 -3.60 -3.40 10.41
N VAL A 94 -3.24 -3.49 11.68
CA VAL A 94 -3.88 -4.43 12.62
C VAL A 94 -5.40 -4.23 12.73
N ASN A 95 -5.89 -3.00 12.58
CA ASN A 95 -7.32 -2.66 12.59
C ASN A 95 -7.78 -1.99 11.28
N ASN A 96 -7.05 -2.19 10.21
CA ASN A 96 -7.41 -1.72 8.88
C ASN A 96 -7.31 -2.87 7.85
N PRO A 97 -8.48 -3.37 7.37
CA PRO A 97 -9.87 -2.98 7.70
C PRO A 97 -10.26 -3.22 9.18
N LYS A 98 -11.38 -2.65 9.61
CA LYS A 98 -11.82 -2.71 11.02
C LYS A 98 -12.07 -4.15 11.49
N ARG A 99 -11.35 -4.56 12.56
CA ARG A 99 -11.40 -5.91 13.17
C ARG A 99 -11.79 -5.89 14.63
N SER A 100 -12.50 -4.85 15.07
CA SER A 100 -12.86 -4.64 16.49
C SER A 100 -11.64 -4.50 17.43
N ILE A 101 -10.51 -4.05 16.91
CA ILE A 101 -9.29 -3.78 17.66
C ILE A 101 -9.22 -2.27 17.87
N GLY A 102 -9.73 -1.79 18.99
CA GLY A 102 -9.74 -0.36 19.30
C GLY A 102 -8.41 0.12 19.88
N ASP A 103 -8.24 1.45 19.92
CA ASP A 103 -7.02 2.12 20.40
C ASP A 103 -6.60 1.69 21.81
N SER A 104 -7.58 1.41 22.69
CA SER A 104 -7.30 0.90 24.03
C SER A 104 -6.59 -0.46 24.01
N SER A 105 -6.98 -1.34 23.08
CA SER A 105 -6.33 -2.64 22.91
C SER A 105 -4.92 -2.51 22.33
N ILE A 106 -4.75 -1.60 21.38
CA ILE A 106 -3.43 -1.29 20.80
C ILE A 106 -2.50 -0.74 21.88
N LYS A 107 -2.96 0.18 22.72
CA LYS A 107 -2.17 0.70 23.85
C LYS A 107 -1.69 -0.41 24.79
N ILE A 108 -2.56 -1.35 25.16
CA ILE A 108 -2.21 -2.48 26.05
C ILE A 108 -1.13 -3.37 25.38
N ILE A 109 -1.23 -3.59 24.05
CA ILE A 109 -0.22 -4.34 23.30
C ILE A 109 1.12 -3.59 23.30
N HIS A 110 1.12 -2.27 23.13
CA HIS A 110 2.33 -1.43 23.24
C HIS A 110 2.97 -1.51 24.63
N GLU A 111 2.18 -1.39 25.69
CA GLU A 111 2.68 -1.49 27.06
C GLU A 111 3.34 -2.86 27.32
N TYR A 112 2.68 -3.93 26.86
CA TYR A 112 3.20 -5.30 26.99
C TYR A 112 4.49 -5.48 26.18
N SER A 113 4.54 -4.97 24.95
CA SER A 113 5.70 -4.97 24.08
C SER A 113 6.89 -4.25 24.73
N LYS A 114 6.66 -3.03 25.21
CA LYS A 114 7.70 -2.21 25.88
C LYS A 114 8.23 -2.88 27.13
N LYS A 115 7.35 -3.42 27.99
CA LYS A 115 7.72 -4.11 29.22
C LYS A 115 8.57 -5.35 28.98
N ASN A 116 8.28 -6.11 27.92
CA ASN A 116 8.95 -7.37 27.61
C ASN A 116 10.05 -7.23 26.55
N LYS A 117 10.25 -6.03 25.97
CA LYS A 117 11.22 -5.73 24.88
C LYS A 117 11.07 -6.65 23.67
N ILE A 118 9.84 -6.86 23.23
CA ILE A 118 9.47 -7.72 22.09
C ILE A 118 8.60 -6.94 21.09
N SER A 119 8.50 -7.39 19.83
CA SER A 119 7.69 -6.73 18.81
C SER A 119 6.20 -6.73 19.15
N LEU A 120 5.44 -5.80 18.55
CA LEU A 120 3.99 -5.69 18.74
C LEU A 120 3.26 -6.96 18.29
N GLU A 121 3.67 -7.54 17.15
CA GLU A 121 3.07 -8.79 16.68
C GLU A 121 3.29 -9.94 17.68
N TYR A 122 4.52 -10.11 18.14
CA TYR A 122 4.84 -11.17 19.11
C TYR A 122 4.13 -10.93 20.44
N SER A 123 4.03 -9.66 20.86
CA SER A 123 3.24 -9.26 22.05
C SER A 123 1.78 -9.65 21.91
N ALA A 124 1.18 -9.34 20.77
CA ALA A 124 -0.21 -9.69 20.48
C ALA A 124 -0.44 -11.21 20.55
N ARG A 125 0.43 -12.04 19.99
CA ARG A 125 0.36 -13.51 20.08
C ARG A 125 0.45 -13.99 21.52
N LYS A 126 1.43 -13.50 22.27
CA LYS A 126 1.61 -13.87 23.69
C LYS A 126 0.43 -13.46 24.57
N MET A 127 -0.17 -12.31 24.30
CA MET A 127 -1.34 -11.84 25.05
C MET A 127 -2.59 -12.66 24.73
N ILE A 128 -2.75 -13.16 23.49
CA ILE A 128 -3.81 -14.10 23.13
C ILE A 128 -3.64 -15.43 23.88
N GLU A 129 -2.43 -16.00 23.87
CA GLU A 129 -2.08 -17.24 24.58
C GLU A 129 -2.40 -17.15 26.08
N LYS A 130 -2.07 -16.01 26.68
CA LYS A 130 -2.27 -15.74 28.12
C LYS A 130 -3.67 -15.24 28.47
N ASN A 131 -4.60 -15.13 27.50
CA ASN A 131 -5.95 -14.58 27.71
C ASN A 131 -5.97 -13.16 28.30
N LEU A 132 -5.01 -12.31 27.97
CA LEU A 132 -4.90 -10.93 28.47
C LEU A 132 -5.68 -9.91 27.62
N ILE A 133 -6.37 -10.35 26.59
CA ILE A 133 -7.13 -9.52 25.63
C ILE A 133 -8.62 -9.81 25.77
N LYS A 134 -9.44 -8.77 25.63
CA LYS A 134 -10.92 -8.90 25.66
C LYS A 134 -11.40 -9.87 24.58
N PRO A 135 -12.43 -10.70 24.83
CA PRO A 135 -12.89 -11.75 23.90
C PRO A 135 -13.17 -11.24 22.49
N LYS A 136 -13.86 -10.10 22.33
CA LYS A 136 -14.17 -9.51 21.03
C LYS A 136 -12.93 -9.11 20.24
N THR A 137 -11.96 -8.48 20.89
CA THR A 137 -10.67 -8.10 20.28
C THR A 137 -9.82 -9.31 19.97
N LYS A 138 -9.86 -10.35 20.83
CA LYS A 138 -9.12 -11.59 20.66
C LYS A 138 -9.48 -12.27 19.32
N ILE A 139 -10.77 -12.35 18.98
CA ILE A 139 -11.23 -12.96 17.73
C ILE A 139 -10.63 -12.23 16.52
N GLY A 140 -10.81 -10.91 16.44
CA GLY A 140 -10.31 -10.13 15.31
C GLY A 140 -8.78 -10.16 15.18
N LEU A 141 -8.10 -10.13 16.34
CA LEU A 141 -6.63 -10.17 16.37
C LEU A 141 -6.10 -11.56 15.98
N SER A 142 -6.75 -12.66 16.41
CA SER A 142 -6.38 -14.02 16.01
C SER A 142 -6.52 -14.22 14.50
N ILE A 143 -7.66 -13.83 13.91
CA ILE A 143 -7.89 -13.93 12.47
C ILE A 143 -6.78 -13.17 11.70
N PHE A 144 -6.47 -11.94 12.11
CA PHE A 144 -5.43 -11.14 11.49
C PHE A 144 -4.05 -11.82 11.57
N LEU A 145 -3.66 -12.31 12.75
CA LEU A 145 -2.37 -12.97 12.96
C LEU A 145 -2.25 -14.29 12.22
N ASP A 146 -3.36 -15.03 12.06
CA ASP A 146 -3.41 -16.27 11.30
C ASP A 146 -3.24 -16.00 9.79
N LEU A 147 -3.87 -14.94 9.27
CA LEU A 147 -3.66 -14.50 7.88
C LEU A 147 -2.20 -14.11 7.62
N ILE A 148 -1.58 -13.32 8.51
CA ILE A 148 -0.16 -12.97 8.40
C ILE A 148 0.72 -14.22 8.39
N SER A 149 0.44 -15.20 9.25
CA SER A 149 1.19 -16.47 9.30
C SER A 149 1.01 -17.29 8.01
N LYS A 150 -0.22 -17.36 7.50
CA LYS A 150 -0.55 -18.03 6.22
C LYS A 150 0.26 -17.41 5.07
N TRP A 151 0.18 -16.10 4.88
CA TRP A 151 0.88 -15.43 3.79
C TRP A 151 2.41 -15.52 3.88
N ARG A 152 2.97 -15.53 5.09
CA ARG A 152 4.42 -15.81 5.30
C ARG A 152 4.79 -17.23 4.86
N ASN A 153 3.97 -18.21 5.18
CA ASN A 153 4.20 -19.58 4.76
C ASN A 153 4.10 -19.73 3.24
N ASP A 154 3.11 -19.09 2.63
CA ASP A 154 2.93 -19.10 1.17
C ASP A 154 4.15 -18.48 0.46
N LEU A 155 4.72 -17.41 1.03
CA LEU A 155 5.95 -16.80 0.51
C LEU A 155 7.16 -17.74 0.59
N LYS A 156 7.31 -18.50 1.70
CA LYS A 156 8.43 -19.44 1.92
C LYS A 156 8.40 -20.63 0.96
N ILE A 157 7.23 -21.10 0.56
CA ILE A 157 7.05 -22.29 -0.30
C ILE A 157 7.47 -22.03 -1.77
N LYS A 158 7.96 -20.82 -2.11
CA LYS A 158 8.45 -20.42 -3.47
C LYS A 158 7.45 -20.63 -4.63
N LYS A 159 6.20 -20.97 -4.36
CA LYS A 159 5.14 -21.15 -5.37
C LYS A 159 4.43 -19.84 -5.75
N PHE A 160 4.64 -18.77 -5.01
CA PHE A 160 3.97 -17.52 -5.25
C PHE A 160 4.89 -16.51 -5.94
N ASN A 161 4.47 -16.07 -7.12
CA ASN A 161 4.92 -14.80 -7.68
C ASN A 161 4.41 -13.68 -6.78
N HIS A 162 5.22 -12.64 -6.54
CA HIS A 162 4.86 -11.48 -5.72
C HIS A 162 3.55 -10.80 -6.13
N VAL A 163 3.21 -10.81 -7.43
CA VAL A 163 1.93 -10.29 -7.95
C VAL A 163 0.75 -11.12 -7.45
N LYS A 164 0.87 -12.46 -7.49
CA LYS A 164 -0.17 -13.37 -7.00
C LYS A 164 -0.33 -13.29 -5.49
N LEU A 165 0.77 -13.13 -4.75
CA LEU A 165 0.72 -12.89 -3.31
C LEU A 165 -0.05 -11.61 -3.00
N LEU A 166 0.24 -10.51 -3.70
CA LEU A 166 -0.46 -9.24 -3.51
C LEU A 166 -1.96 -9.36 -3.83
N GLN A 167 -2.32 -10.04 -4.91
CA GLN A 167 -3.73 -10.29 -5.24
C GLN A 167 -4.44 -11.07 -4.13
N THR A 168 -3.86 -12.19 -3.69
CA THR A 168 -4.41 -13.00 -2.58
C THR A 168 -4.55 -12.18 -1.30
N LEU A 169 -3.55 -11.35 -0.98
CA LEU A 169 -3.58 -10.46 0.18
C LEU A 169 -4.73 -9.45 0.09
N LEU A 170 -4.93 -8.82 -1.06
CA LEU A 170 -6.01 -7.84 -1.27
C LEU A 170 -7.39 -8.50 -1.16
N ASP A 171 -7.54 -9.72 -1.69
CA ASP A 171 -8.82 -10.45 -1.65
C ASP A 171 -9.15 -10.96 -0.23
N GLU A 172 -8.15 -11.38 0.54
CA GLU A 172 -8.34 -11.99 1.86
C GLU A 172 -8.26 -11.00 3.03
N SER A 173 -7.67 -9.82 2.85
CA SER A 173 -7.51 -8.85 3.94
C SER A 173 -8.82 -8.15 4.34
N GLY A 174 -9.77 -8.08 3.40
CA GLY A 174 -11.12 -7.52 3.58
C GLY A 174 -11.29 -6.13 3.00
#